data_736d048e45ea257025acdf5300392de6
#
_entry.id   736d048e45ea257025acdf5300392de6
#
_cell.length_a   1.000
_cell.length_b   1.000
_cell.length_c   1.000
_cell.angle_alpha   90.00
_cell.angle_beta   90.00
_cell.angle_gamma   90.00
#
_symmetry.space_group_name_H-M   'P 1'
#
loop_
_entity.id
_entity.type
_entity.pdbx_description
1 polymer ?
#
loop_
_entity_poly.entity_id
_entity_poly.type
_entity_poly.pdbx_seq_one_letter_code
_entity_poly.pdbx_strand_id
1 'polypeptide(L)'
;MEEKEGLSLGDIFRIIGRYWIGLLATICIVTGAGFIVGSKLSKPTYSVKHDVTISYKDQNSSLAIIGTATDFITSSEIFKKTAKIVNNSEYKGKTGDINPIADVKECLSLTTRDKSVVLEVTYTSARKELVVVVMNAYLTAIDQASDAIDAQDPVFAPLKKGNGTGYKIEGVATEDEITTKVTSKKMILLVSGALGCVLSLIYVFVRYATDKKIYDLEAISNKYQIKSLGNVPELSDSKGE
;
A
#
# COMPACT_ATOMS: atom_id res chain seq x y z
N MET A 1 4.29 -39.34 32.38
CA MET A 1 4.26 -38.11 31.57
C MET A 1 5.06 -38.41 30.33
N GLU A 2 4.39 -38.71 29.23
CA GLU A 2 5.08 -38.90 27.94
C GLU A 2 5.58 -37.51 27.47
N GLU A 3 6.87 -37.31 27.47
CA GLU A 3 7.48 -36.20 26.75
C GLU A 3 7.08 -36.32 25.27
N LYS A 4 6.24 -35.41 24.82
CA LYS A 4 6.03 -35.21 23.38
C LYS A 4 7.34 -34.73 22.83
N GLU A 5 8.15 -35.65 22.28
CA GLU A 5 9.31 -35.26 21.48
C GLU A 5 8.86 -34.33 20.39
N GLY A 6 9.21 -33.04 20.50
CA GLY A 6 8.95 -32.05 19.49
C GLY A 6 9.71 -32.42 18.21
N LEU A 7 9.17 -32.07 17.04
CA LEU A 7 9.83 -32.24 15.75
C LEU A 7 11.25 -31.64 15.80
N SER A 8 12.24 -32.48 15.59
CA SER A 8 13.64 -32.03 15.46
C SER A 8 13.83 -31.21 14.18
N LEU A 9 14.76 -30.24 14.22
CA LEU A 9 15.15 -29.50 13.02
C LEU A 9 15.57 -30.43 11.87
N GLY A 10 16.23 -31.55 12.18
CA GLY A 10 16.57 -32.57 11.19
C GLY A 10 15.38 -33.21 10.52
N ASP A 11 14.29 -33.41 11.25
CA ASP A 11 13.04 -33.98 10.71
C ASP A 11 12.38 -32.99 9.76
N ILE A 12 12.41 -31.69 10.07
CA ILE A 12 11.88 -30.64 9.19
C ILE A 12 12.62 -30.64 7.84
N PHE A 13 13.96 -30.70 7.85
CA PHE A 13 14.73 -30.77 6.62
C PHE A 13 14.47 -32.04 5.81
N ARG A 14 14.30 -33.19 6.48
CA ARG A 14 13.95 -34.46 5.84
C ARG A 14 12.56 -34.42 5.19
N ILE A 15 11.58 -33.79 5.86
CA ILE A 15 10.23 -33.58 5.32
C ILE A 15 10.27 -32.69 4.09
N ILE A 16 10.95 -31.53 4.17
CA ILE A 16 11.12 -30.59 3.05
C ILE A 16 11.79 -31.29 1.87
N GLY A 17 12.90 -32.01 2.12
CA GLY A 17 13.62 -32.75 1.09
C GLY A 17 12.78 -33.82 0.38
N ARG A 18 11.81 -34.41 1.10
CA ARG A 18 10.92 -35.43 0.52
C ARG A 18 9.84 -34.85 -0.36
N TYR A 19 9.29 -33.68 0.03
CA TYR A 19 8.17 -33.03 -0.69
C TYR A 19 8.62 -31.85 -1.55
N TRP A 20 9.92 -31.74 -1.85
CA TRP A 20 10.51 -30.60 -2.55
C TRP A 20 9.87 -30.28 -3.90
N ILE A 21 9.46 -31.32 -4.66
CA ILE A 21 8.78 -31.15 -5.95
C ILE A 21 7.41 -30.51 -5.74
N GLY A 22 6.65 -30.97 -4.75
CA GLY A 22 5.35 -30.37 -4.41
C GLY A 22 5.51 -28.95 -3.88
N LEU A 23 6.55 -28.69 -3.10
CA LEU A 23 6.87 -27.36 -2.61
C LEU A 23 7.17 -26.38 -3.75
N LEU A 24 8.07 -26.77 -4.68
CA LEU A 24 8.38 -25.95 -5.86
C LEU A 24 7.16 -25.73 -6.75
N ALA A 25 6.37 -26.77 -7.00
CA ALA A 25 5.15 -26.64 -7.80
C ALA A 25 4.16 -25.66 -7.18
N THR A 26 3.94 -25.73 -5.86
CA THR A 26 3.05 -24.81 -5.14
C THR A 26 3.56 -23.37 -5.19
N ILE A 27 4.87 -23.15 -4.98
CA ILE A 27 5.48 -21.83 -5.11
C ILE A 27 5.26 -21.26 -6.53
N CYS A 28 5.55 -22.04 -7.56
CA CYS A 28 5.40 -21.60 -8.95
C CYS A 28 3.94 -21.25 -9.29
N ILE A 29 2.98 -22.08 -8.87
CA ILE A 29 1.55 -21.86 -9.13
C ILE A 29 1.07 -20.58 -8.40
N VAL A 30 1.37 -20.45 -7.11
CA VAL A 30 0.91 -19.30 -6.31
C VAL A 30 1.59 -18.01 -6.77
N THR A 31 2.90 -18.04 -7.04
CA THR A 31 3.64 -16.87 -7.55
C THR A 31 3.14 -16.47 -8.93
N GLY A 32 2.92 -17.42 -9.84
CA GLY A 32 2.40 -17.17 -11.18
C GLY A 32 0.98 -16.60 -11.15
N ALA A 33 0.08 -17.20 -10.38
CA ALA A 33 -1.28 -16.70 -10.22
C ALA A 33 -1.29 -15.33 -9.56
N GLY A 34 -0.54 -15.13 -8.48
CA GLY A 34 -0.40 -13.85 -7.78
C GLY A 34 0.18 -12.75 -8.68
N PHE A 35 1.16 -13.07 -9.53
CA PHE A 35 1.72 -12.13 -10.49
C PHE A 35 0.70 -11.73 -11.56
N ILE A 36 -0.08 -12.66 -12.10
CA ILE A 36 -1.12 -12.37 -13.11
C ILE A 36 -2.20 -11.48 -12.50
N VAL A 37 -2.72 -11.84 -11.33
CA VAL A 37 -3.76 -11.07 -10.63
C VAL A 37 -3.23 -9.70 -10.22
N GLY A 38 -2.06 -9.64 -9.60
CA GLY A 38 -1.44 -8.39 -9.17
C GLY A 38 -1.14 -7.44 -10.32
N SER A 39 -0.68 -7.97 -11.47
CA SER A 39 -0.41 -7.16 -12.66
C SER A 39 -1.69 -6.58 -13.28
N LYS A 40 -2.81 -7.30 -13.25
CA LYS A 40 -4.11 -6.82 -13.73
C LYS A 40 -4.75 -5.81 -12.79
N LEU A 41 -4.56 -5.96 -11.49
CA LEU A 41 -5.10 -5.05 -10.47
C LEU A 41 -4.25 -3.78 -10.31
N SER A 42 -2.98 -3.81 -10.71
CA SER A 42 -2.08 -2.67 -10.64
C SER A 42 -2.43 -1.62 -11.69
N LYS A 43 -3.31 -0.70 -11.32
CA LYS A 43 -3.62 0.47 -12.15
C LYS A 43 -2.56 1.56 -11.96
N PRO A 44 -2.22 2.32 -13.01
CA PRO A 44 -1.37 3.50 -12.86
C PRO A 44 -2.05 4.50 -11.92
N THR A 45 -1.26 5.13 -11.08
CA THR A 45 -1.68 6.20 -10.20
C THR A 45 -0.95 7.46 -10.60
N TYR A 46 -1.68 8.53 -10.79
CA TYR A 46 -1.17 9.83 -11.20
C TYR A 46 -1.13 10.75 -10.01
N SER A 47 -0.07 11.49 -9.82
CA SER A 47 0.05 12.46 -8.73
C SER A 47 0.66 13.76 -9.22
N VAL A 48 0.19 14.87 -8.69
CA VAL A 48 0.78 16.19 -8.85
C VAL A 48 1.09 16.75 -7.46
N LYS A 49 2.18 17.51 -7.38
CA LYS A 49 2.63 18.17 -6.17
C LYS A 49 2.60 19.67 -6.36
N HIS A 50 2.23 20.37 -5.31
CA HIS A 50 2.27 21.83 -5.31
C HIS A 50 2.65 22.35 -3.93
N ASP A 51 3.45 23.39 -3.89
CA ASP A 51 3.92 24.01 -2.65
C ASP A 51 3.00 25.19 -2.28
N VAL A 52 2.51 25.16 -1.04
CA VAL A 52 1.74 26.24 -0.44
C VAL A 52 2.57 26.86 0.68
N THR A 53 2.96 28.10 0.50
CA THR A 53 3.76 28.83 1.49
C THR A 53 2.84 29.58 2.46
N ILE A 54 3.15 29.50 3.76
CA ILE A 54 2.46 30.24 4.80
C ILE A 54 3.35 31.43 5.21
N SER A 55 2.82 32.63 5.12
CA SER A 55 3.54 33.84 5.49
C SER A 55 2.76 34.61 6.57
N TYR A 56 3.42 34.87 7.69
CA TYR A 56 2.87 35.68 8.77
C TYR A 56 3.98 36.38 9.53
N LYS A 57 3.96 37.72 9.55
CA LYS A 57 4.94 38.61 10.22
C LYS A 57 6.39 38.27 9.94
N ASP A 58 6.90 37.21 10.54
CA ASP A 58 8.26 36.69 10.42
C ASP A 58 8.25 35.15 10.35
N GLN A 59 9.43 34.56 10.12
CA GLN A 59 9.56 33.12 9.96
C GLN A 59 9.12 32.33 11.19
N ASN A 60 9.46 32.76 12.38
CA ASN A 60 9.11 32.07 13.62
C ASN A 60 7.60 32.12 13.87
N SER A 61 6.97 33.24 13.61
CA SER A 61 5.52 33.41 13.71
C SER A 61 4.81 32.56 12.64
N SER A 62 5.36 32.46 11.43
CA SER A 62 4.83 31.58 10.38
C SER A 62 4.93 30.09 10.77
N LEU A 63 6.04 29.67 11.37
CA LEU A 63 6.21 28.31 11.89
C LEU A 63 5.24 28.00 13.04
N ALA A 64 4.96 28.96 13.90
CA ALA A 64 4.04 28.78 15.03
C ALA A 64 2.60 28.51 14.58
N ILE A 65 2.18 29.06 13.45
CA ILE A 65 0.80 28.89 12.92
C ILE A 65 0.65 27.74 11.92
N ILE A 66 1.73 27.02 11.59
CA ILE A 66 1.68 26.01 10.54
C ILE A 66 0.70 24.86 10.84
N GLY A 67 0.56 24.50 12.12
CA GLY A 67 -0.43 23.52 12.57
C GLY A 67 -1.86 24.01 12.30
N THR A 68 -2.18 25.23 12.73
CA THR A 68 -3.49 25.86 12.48
C THR A 68 -3.77 25.99 10.99
N ALA A 69 -2.75 26.33 10.20
CA ALA A 69 -2.85 26.41 8.75
C ALA A 69 -3.14 25.05 8.12
N THR A 70 -2.49 24.00 8.58
CA THR A 70 -2.73 22.63 8.13
C THR A 70 -4.17 22.20 8.45
N ASP A 71 -4.64 22.44 9.67
CA ASP A 71 -6.01 22.12 10.10
C ASP A 71 -7.05 22.86 9.26
N PHE A 72 -6.79 24.13 8.95
CA PHE A 72 -7.67 24.93 8.13
C PHE A 72 -7.81 24.37 6.71
N ILE A 73 -6.67 24.11 6.02
CA ILE A 73 -6.72 23.63 4.62
C ILE A 73 -7.20 22.18 4.51
N THR A 74 -7.10 21.37 5.58
CA THR A 74 -7.66 20.02 5.65
C THR A 74 -9.09 19.97 6.18
N SER A 75 -9.71 21.13 6.37
CA SER A 75 -11.10 21.20 6.86
C SER A 75 -12.08 20.65 5.82
N SER A 76 -13.20 20.10 6.32
CA SER A 76 -14.29 19.60 5.47
C SER A 76 -14.89 20.70 4.59
N GLU A 77 -14.78 21.96 5.00
CA GLU A 77 -15.28 23.10 4.25
C GLU A 77 -14.46 23.32 2.97
N ILE A 78 -13.13 23.27 3.06
CA ILE A 78 -12.24 23.38 1.91
C ILE A 78 -12.51 22.23 0.93
N PHE A 79 -12.64 20.98 1.40
CA PHE A 79 -12.93 19.85 0.52
C PHE A 79 -14.28 19.97 -0.20
N LYS A 80 -15.34 20.44 0.52
CA LYS A 80 -16.65 20.72 -0.08
C LYS A 80 -16.56 21.83 -1.12
N LYS A 81 -15.81 22.89 -0.83
CA LYS A 81 -15.62 24.03 -1.74
C LYS A 81 -14.87 23.59 -2.99
N THR A 82 -13.81 22.79 -2.84
CA THR A 82 -13.06 22.17 -3.94
C THR A 82 -13.97 21.35 -4.85
N ALA A 83 -14.74 20.42 -4.28
CA ALA A 83 -15.66 19.61 -5.04
C ALA A 83 -16.73 20.45 -5.77
N LYS A 84 -17.22 21.50 -5.11
CA LYS A 84 -18.18 22.45 -5.73
C LYS A 84 -17.57 23.18 -6.92
N ILE A 85 -16.31 23.62 -6.84
CA ILE A 85 -15.59 24.28 -7.93
C ILE A 85 -15.48 23.33 -9.13
N VAL A 86 -15.02 22.08 -8.90
CA VAL A 86 -14.89 21.10 -9.97
C VAL A 86 -16.24 20.74 -10.58
N ASN A 87 -17.25 20.47 -9.77
CA ASN A 87 -18.59 20.07 -10.21
C ASN A 87 -19.33 21.18 -10.95
N ASN A 88 -18.99 22.45 -10.73
CA ASN A 88 -19.56 23.59 -11.45
C ASN A 88 -18.72 24.03 -12.66
N SER A 89 -17.58 23.40 -12.90
CA SER A 89 -16.67 23.74 -14.00
C SER A 89 -17.04 23.01 -15.30
N GLU A 90 -16.39 23.41 -16.40
CA GLU A 90 -16.50 22.72 -17.70
C GLU A 90 -16.02 21.26 -17.68
N TYR A 91 -15.28 20.85 -16.62
CA TYR A 91 -14.78 19.50 -16.44
C TYR A 91 -15.85 18.52 -15.97
N LYS A 92 -17.00 18.98 -15.48
CA LYS A 92 -18.12 18.14 -15.05
C LYS A 92 -18.52 17.09 -16.09
N GLY A 93 -18.56 17.48 -17.36
CA GLY A 93 -18.90 16.58 -18.47
C GLY A 93 -17.86 15.49 -18.75
N LYS A 94 -16.61 15.70 -18.35
CA LYS A 94 -15.47 14.77 -18.57
C LYS A 94 -15.20 13.88 -17.36
N THR A 95 -15.39 14.42 -16.15
CA THR A 95 -14.98 13.77 -14.90
C THR A 95 -16.14 13.15 -14.12
N GLY A 96 -17.39 13.55 -14.41
CA GLY A 96 -18.55 13.30 -13.56
C GLY A 96 -18.49 14.14 -12.28
N ASP A 97 -19.50 13.99 -11.42
CA ASP A 97 -19.51 14.65 -10.12
C ASP A 97 -18.48 14.00 -9.18
N ILE A 98 -17.63 14.80 -8.54
CA ILE A 98 -16.65 14.34 -7.56
C ILE A 98 -17.19 14.47 -6.14
N ASN A 99 -16.82 13.52 -5.29
CA ASN A 99 -17.21 13.49 -3.88
C ASN A 99 -16.13 14.19 -3.03
N PRO A 100 -16.51 15.15 -2.12
CA PRO A 100 -15.54 15.86 -1.27
C PRO A 100 -14.68 14.95 -0.39
N ILE A 101 -15.19 13.81 0.03
CA ILE A 101 -14.44 12.88 0.88
C ILE A 101 -13.62 11.89 0.04
N ALA A 102 -14.29 11.09 -0.81
CA ALA A 102 -13.61 10.02 -1.54
C ALA A 102 -12.66 10.52 -2.64
N ASP A 103 -13.05 11.59 -3.36
CA ASP A 103 -12.24 12.08 -4.49
C ASP A 103 -11.31 13.25 -4.12
N VAL A 104 -11.49 13.91 -2.98
CA VAL A 104 -10.64 15.03 -2.56
C VAL A 104 -9.84 14.65 -1.31
N LYS A 105 -10.51 14.45 -0.16
CA LYS A 105 -9.84 14.22 1.13
C LYS A 105 -8.96 12.97 1.12
N GLU A 106 -9.46 11.83 0.65
CA GLU A 106 -8.72 10.55 0.65
C GLU A 106 -7.60 10.51 -0.39
N CYS A 107 -7.69 11.34 -1.42
CA CYS A 107 -6.72 11.44 -2.49
C CYS A 107 -5.63 12.50 -2.25
N LEU A 108 -5.80 13.31 -1.20
CA LEU A 108 -4.92 14.44 -0.88
C LEU A 108 -4.01 14.09 0.29
N SER A 109 -2.73 14.39 0.16
CA SER A 109 -1.72 14.22 1.20
C SER A 109 -0.95 15.51 1.38
N LEU A 110 -0.75 15.92 2.64
CA LEU A 110 0.06 17.07 2.99
C LEU A 110 1.33 16.61 3.69
N THR A 111 2.44 17.24 3.33
CA THR A 111 3.74 17.00 3.96
C THR A 111 4.36 18.33 4.34
N THR A 112 4.69 18.50 5.60
CA THR A 112 5.46 19.63 6.12
C THR A 112 6.92 19.25 6.17
N ARG A 113 7.80 20.08 5.62
CA ARG A 113 9.25 19.92 5.80
C ARG A 113 9.64 20.48 7.16
N ASP A 114 10.51 19.77 7.86
CA ASP A 114 10.97 20.21 9.18
C ASP A 114 11.52 21.66 9.15
N LYS A 115 11.03 22.51 10.06
CA LYS A 115 11.38 23.93 10.16
C LYS A 115 11.09 24.76 8.90
N SER A 116 10.17 24.33 8.04
CA SER A 116 9.75 25.03 6.83
C SER A 116 8.36 25.61 6.97
N VAL A 117 8.16 26.78 6.37
CA VAL A 117 6.85 27.43 6.23
C VAL A 117 6.11 26.96 4.98
N VAL A 118 6.65 25.97 4.28
CA VAL A 118 6.09 25.40 3.04
C VAL A 118 5.39 24.10 3.35
N LEU A 119 4.14 24.00 2.91
CA LEU A 119 3.34 22.81 2.90
C LEU A 119 3.35 22.22 1.49
N GLU A 120 3.93 21.04 1.32
CA GLU A 120 3.83 20.29 0.07
C GLU A 120 2.48 19.57 0.04
N VAL A 121 1.63 19.98 -0.89
CA VAL A 121 0.35 19.35 -1.16
C VAL A 121 0.52 18.37 -2.30
N THR A 122 0.15 17.11 -2.09
CA THR A 122 0.18 16.07 -3.13
C THR A 122 -1.24 15.56 -3.33
N TYR A 123 -1.74 15.66 -4.55
CA TYR A 123 -3.00 15.03 -4.94
C TYR A 123 -2.72 13.79 -5.80
N THR A 124 -3.40 12.69 -5.52
CA THR A 124 -3.16 11.40 -6.16
C THR A 124 -4.48 10.77 -6.61
N SER A 125 -4.58 10.39 -7.89
CA SER A 125 -5.78 9.75 -8.43
C SER A 125 -5.43 8.68 -9.48
N ALA A 126 -6.34 7.72 -9.66
CA ALA A 126 -6.26 6.77 -10.77
C ALA A 126 -6.71 7.38 -12.11
N ARG A 127 -7.37 8.55 -12.08
CA ARG A 127 -7.87 9.29 -13.25
C ARG A 127 -6.94 10.47 -13.53
N LYS A 128 -6.18 10.39 -14.62
CA LYS A 128 -5.21 11.42 -15.00
C LYS A 128 -5.82 12.81 -15.15
N GLU A 129 -7.02 12.87 -15.73
CA GLU A 129 -7.74 14.10 -16.02
C GLU A 129 -8.14 14.88 -14.74
N LEU A 130 -8.33 14.15 -13.62
CA LEU A 130 -8.68 14.78 -12.34
C LEU A 130 -7.51 15.43 -11.63
N VAL A 131 -6.28 14.96 -11.88
CA VAL A 131 -5.13 15.29 -11.02
C VAL A 131 -4.86 16.79 -10.99
N VAL A 132 -4.75 17.41 -12.14
CA VAL A 132 -4.49 18.86 -12.27
C VAL A 132 -5.72 19.68 -11.92
N VAL A 133 -6.90 19.23 -12.37
CA VAL A 133 -8.16 19.95 -12.17
C VAL A 133 -8.50 20.06 -10.69
N VAL A 134 -8.43 18.94 -9.96
CA VAL A 134 -8.74 18.93 -8.52
C VAL A 134 -7.68 19.69 -7.72
N MET A 135 -6.39 19.56 -8.08
CA MET A 135 -5.34 20.33 -7.43
C MET A 135 -5.57 21.84 -7.59
N ASN A 136 -5.81 22.32 -8.80
CA ASN A 136 -6.07 23.75 -9.04
C ASN A 136 -7.36 24.23 -8.36
N ALA A 137 -8.40 23.43 -8.36
CA ALA A 137 -9.63 23.73 -7.63
C ALA A 137 -9.41 23.80 -6.11
N TYR A 138 -8.56 22.92 -5.57
CA TYR A 138 -8.19 22.92 -4.17
C TYR A 138 -7.38 24.16 -3.79
N LEU A 139 -6.39 24.53 -4.58
CA LEU A 139 -5.61 25.75 -4.38
C LEU A 139 -6.51 26.99 -4.46
N THR A 140 -7.43 27.03 -5.40
CA THR A 140 -8.43 28.10 -5.53
C THR A 140 -9.37 28.15 -4.31
N ALA A 141 -9.78 27.00 -3.80
CA ALA A 141 -10.63 26.92 -2.61
C ALA A 141 -9.92 27.45 -1.38
N ILE A 142 -8.63 27.17 -1.20
CA ILE A 142 -7.78 27.72 -0.12
C ILE A 142 -7.68 29.23 -0.28
N ASP A 143 -7.35 29.72 -1.45
CA ASP A 143 -7.19 31.16 -1.73
C ASP A 143 -8.46 31.93 -1.40
N GLN A 144 -9.61 31.48 -1.90
CA GLN A 144 -10.91 32.08 -1.62
C GLN A 144 -11.33 31.97 -0.14
N ALA A 145 -10.98 30.87 0.53
CA ALA A 145 -11.31 30.70 1.93
C ALA A 145 -10.41 31.59 2.82
N SER A 146 -9.12 31.69 2.50
CA SER A 146 -8.19 32.61 3.19
C SER A 146 -8.59 34.07 3.03
N ASP A 147 -9.09 34.47 1.86
CA ASP A 147 -9.59 35.84 1.63
C ASP A 147 -10.85 36.13 2.46
N ALA A 148 -11.70 35.14 2.64
CA ALA A 148 -12.96 35.24 3.37
C ALA A 148 -12.80 35.20 4.91
N ILE A 149 -11.62 34.94 5.46
CA ILE A 149 -11.38 34.92 6.92
C ILE A 149 -11.67 36.29 7.53
N ASP A 150 -12.39 36.32 8.66
CA ASP A 150 -12.58 37.54 9.42
C ASP A 150 -11.23 37.99 10.02
N ALA A 151 -10.86 39.26 9.84
CA ALA A 151 -9.66 39.83 10.39
C ALA A 151 -9.64 39.86 11.93
N GLN A 152 -10.81 39.72 12.55
CA GLN A 152 -10.98 39.71 14.02
C GLN A 152 -11.09 38.27 14.58
N ASP A 153 -11.07 37.22 13.70
CA ASP A 153 -11.08 35.83 14.18
C ASP A 153 -9.84 35.54 15.04
N PRO A 154 -10.00 35.09 16.29
CA PRO A 154 -8.88 34.90 17.20
C PRO A 154 -7.94 33.76 16.79
N VAL A 155 -8.39 32.85 15.97
CA VAL A 155 -7.65 31.66 15.57
C VAL A 155 -7.11 31.76 14.14
N PHE A 156 -7.97 32.19 13.20
CA PHE A 156 -7.65 32.15 11.77
C PHE A 156 -7.22 33.49 11.18
N ALA A 157 -7.37 34.60 11.89
CA ALA A 157 -6.92 35.92 11.40
C ALA A 157 -5.48 35.92 10.83
N PRO A 158 -4.49 35.18 11.42
CA PRO A 158 -3.14 35.11 10.85
C PRO A 158 -3.06 34.50 9.48
N LEU A 159 -4.09 33.71 9.08
CA LEU A 159 -4.15 33.03 7.80
C LEU A 159 -4.92 33.83 6.74
N LYS A 160 -5.49 34.98 7.12
CA LYS A 160 -6.17 35.87 6.19
C LYS A 160 -5.23 36.37 5.12
N LYS A 161 -5.62 36.25 3.86
CA LYS A 161 -4.89 36.78 2.73
C LYS A 161 -4.91 38.34 2.78
N GLY A 162 -3.75 38.95 2.74
CA GLY A 162 -3.62 40.42 2.67
C GLY A 162 -2.22 40.87 3.05
N ASN A 163 -1.73 41.95 2.47
CA ASN A 163 -0.43 42.61 2.77
C ASN A 163 0.77 41.67 3.04
N GLY A 164 0.87 40.59 2.27
CA GLY A 164 1.93 39.60 2.40
C GLY A 164 1.72 38.54 3.50
N THR A 165 0.56 38.49 4.11
CA THR A 165 0.17 37.47 5.11
C THR A 165 -0.77 36.44 4.52
N GLY A 166 -0.89 35.29 5.22
CA GLY A 166 -1.75 34.19 4.83
C GLY A 166 -1.06 33.21 3.89
N TYR A 167 -1.85 32.57 3.03
CA TYR A 167 -1.36 31.59 2.07
C TYR A 167 -0.81 32.27 0.82
N LYS A 168 0.42 31.88 0.43
CA LYS A 168 1.00 32.24 -0.83
C LYS A 168 1.06 30.99 -1.72
N ILE A 169 0.28 31.00 -2.78
CA ILE A 169 0.22 29.93 -3.79
C ILE A 169 0.97 30.45 -5.01
N GLU A 170 2.05 29.78 -5.40
CA GLU A 170 2.85 30.18 -6.55
C GLU A 170 2.50 29.34 -7.77
N GLY A 171 1.85 29.98 -8.75
CA GLY A 171 1.47 29.33 -10.00
C GLY A 171 0.24 28.46 -9.91
N VAL A 172 0.07 27.64 -10.93
CA VAL A 172 -0.99 26.63 -11.06
C VAL A 172 -0.36 25.29 -11.39
N ALA A 173 -0.93 24.21 -10.91
CA ALA A 173 -0.46 22.88 -11.27
C ALA A 173 -0.69 22.66 -12.78
N THR A 174 0.31 22.07 -13.46
CA THR A 174 0.29 21.82 -14.91
C THR A 174 0.33 20.33 -15.22
N GLU A 175 -0.05 19.95 -16.44
CA GLU A 175 -0.03 18.56 -16.87
C GLU A 175 1.39 17.97 -16.92
N ASP A 176 2.40 18.81 -17.15
CA ASP A 176 3.81 18.40 -17.21
C ASP A 176 4.37 17.99 -15.84
N GLU A 177 3.72 18.42 -14.75
CA GLU A 177 4.10 18.07 -13.37
C GLU A 177 3.51 16.74 -12.92
N ILE A 178 2.68 16.09 -13.74
CA ILE A 178 2.05 14.82 -13.39
C ILE A 178 3.12 13.72 -13.34
N THR A 179 3.29 13.17 -12.15
CA THR A 179 4.11 11.99 -11.92
C THR A 179 3.25 10.73 -11.97
N THR A 180 3.62 9.78 -12.82
CA THR A 180 2.94 8.49 -12.92
C THR A 180 3.65 7.47 -12.05
N LYS A 181 2.95 6.89 -11.09
CA LYS A 181 3.42 5.75 -10.29
C LYS A 181 2.67 4.49 -10.71
N VAL A 182 3.41 3.47 -11.11
CA VAL A 182 2.88 2.14 -11.35
C VAL A 182 3.53 1.19 -10.35
N THR A 183 2.74 0.33 -9.72
CA THR A 183 3.30 -0.67 -8.82
C THR A 183 4.31 -1.52 -9.58
N SER A 184 5.54 -1.54 -9.10
CA SER A 184 6.63 -2.25 -9.79
C SER A 184 6.30 -3.73 -9.91
N LYS A 185 6.41 -4.26 -11.13
CA LYS A 185 6.24 -5.71 -11.40
C LYS A 185 7.14 -6.56 -10.52
N LYS A 186 8.34 -6.04 -10.18
CA LYS A 186 9.27 -6.69 -9.23
C LYS A 186 8.69 -6.81 -7.84
N MET A 187 7.99 -5.79 -7.36
CA MET A 187 7.36 -5.80 -6.04
C MET A 187 6.18 -6.77 -5.99
N ILE A 188 5.36 -6.82 -7.04
CA ILE A 188 4.27 -7.79 -7.17
C ILE A 188 4.83 -9.22 -7.12
N LEU A 189 5.90 -9.47 -7.88
CA LEU A 189 6.57 -10.77 -7.91
C LEU A 189 7.14 -11.16 -6.53
N LEU A 190 7.75 -10.22 -5.83
CA LEU A 190 8.33 -10.45 -4.50
C LEU A 190 7.24 -10.80 -3.47
N VAL A 191 6.17 -10.03 -3.43
CA VAL A 191 5.05 -10.26 -2.49
C VAL A 191 4.35 -11.58 -2.79
N SER A 192 4.05 -11.87 -4.07
CA SER A 192 3.42 -13.14 -4.46
C SER A 192 4.35 -14.34 -4.24
N GLY A 193 5.67 -14.18 -4.42
CA GLY A 193 6.66 -15.19 -4.11
C GLY A 193 6.75 -15.50 -2.61
N ALA A 194 6.78 -14.47 -1.76
CA ALA A 194 6.76 -14.63 -0.31
C ALA A 194 5.49 -15.37 0.17
N LEU A 195 4.33 -14.99 -0.36
CA LEU A 195 3.07 -15.67 -0.08
C LEU A 195 3.11 -17.13 -0.54
N GLY A 196 3.67 -17.40 -1.73
CA GLY A 196 3.87 -18.73 -2.27
C GLY A 196 4.74 -19.62 -1.37
N CYS A 197 5.82 -19.07 -0.81
CA CYS A 197 6.66 -19.79 0.14
C CYS A 197 5.90 -20.18 1.42
N VAL A 198 5.13 -19.26 2.01
CA VAL A 198 4.34 -19.54 3.21
C VAL A 198 3.30 -20.63 2.94
N LEU A 199 2.54 -20.50 1.87
CA LEU A 199 1.51 -21.49 1.51
C LEU A 199 2.10 -22.85 1.16
N SER A 200 3.28 -22.89 0.53
CA SER A 200 3.96 -24.14 0.21
C SER A 200 4.44 -24.89 1.45
N LEU A 201 4.92 -24.17 2.46
CA LEU A 201 5.28 -24.78 3.75
C LEU A 201 4.05 -25.38 4.45
N ILE A 202 2.95 -24.63 4.50
CA ILE A 202 1.67 -25.13 5.04
C ILE A 202 1.24 -26.40 4.30
N TYR A 203 1.28 -26.39 2.97
CA TYR A 203 0.95 -27.57 2.16
C TYR A 203 1.81 -28.78 2.51
N VAL A 204 3.12 -28.60 2.63
CA VAL A 204 4.07 -29.67 2.97
C VAL A 204 3.74 -30.26 4.35
N PHE A 205 3.50 -29.42 5.36
CA PHE A 205 3.14 -29.88 6.70
C PHE A 205 1.80 -30.59 6.75
N VAL A 206 0.78 -30.07 6.06
CA VAL A 206 -0.53 -30.75 5.96
C VAL A 206 -0.39 -32.09 5.26
N ARG A 207 0.37 -32.14 4.16
CA ARG A 207 0.63 -33.37 3.43
C ARG A 207 1.37 -34.42 4.30
N TYR A 208 2.37 -33.97 5.04
CA TYR A 208 3.10 -34.84 5.98
C TYR A 208 2.20 -35.37 7.08
N ALA A 209 1.36 -34.52 7.68
CA ALA A 209 0.43 -34.93 8.74
C ALA A 209 -0.65 -35.92 8.25
N THR A 210 -1.00 -35.83 6.94
CA THR A 210 -2.03 -36.71 6.33
C THR A 210 -1.43 -37.98 5.75
N ASP A 211 -0.11 -38.00 5.51
CA ASP A 211 0.54 -39.17 4.94
C ASP A 211 0.68 -40.28 6.03
N LYS A 212 -0.15 -41.31 5.87
CA LYS A 212 -0.20 -42.47 6.80
C LYS A 212 0.90 -43.51 6.53
N LYS A 213 1.80 -43.26 5.59
CA LYS A 213 2.88 -44.20 5.28
C LYS A 213 3.94 -44.18 6.36
N ILE A 214 4.30 -45.36 6.80
CA ILE A 214 5.37 -45.60 7.76
C ILE A 214 6.71 -45.52 6.97
N TYR A 215 7.48 -44.48 7.23
CA TYR A 215 8.71 -44.22 6.46
C TYR A 215 10.00 -44.56 7.19
N ASP A 216 9.91 -44.78 8.49
CA ASP A 216 11.05 -45.12 9.29
C ASP A 216 10.76 -46.35 10.15
N LEU A 217 11.26 -47.50 9.68
CA LEU A 217 11.12 -48.77 10.39
C LEU A 217 11.94 -48.79 11.67
N GLU A 218 13.07 -48.04 11.73
CA GLU A 218 13.89 -47.96 12.93
C GLU A 218 13.20 -47.15 14.04
N ALA A 219 12.54 -46.04 13.70
CA ALA A 219 11.78 -45.26 14.66
C ALA A 219 10.62 -46.07 15.25
N ILE A 220 9.94 -46.91 14.45
CA ILE A 220 8.90 -47.81 14.92
C ILE A 220 9.46 -48.92 15.79
N SER A 221 10.56 -49.55 15.35
CA SER A 221 11.24 -50.59 16.10
C SER A 221 11.67 -50.09 17.50
N ASN A 222 12.21 -48.90 17.55
CA ASN A 222 12.62 -48.30 18.82
C ASN A 222 11.44 -47.86 19.70
N LYS A 223 10.39 -47.30 19.10
CA LYS A 223 9.18 -46.80 19.82
C LYS A 223 8.32 -47.92 20.40
N TYR A 224 8.18 -49.02 19.68
CA TYR A 224 7.31 -50.15 20.05
C TYR A 224 8.08 -51.39 20.48
N GLN A 225 9.43 -51.34 20.56
CA GLN A 225 10.32 -52.45 20.90
C GLN A 225 10.06 -53.72 20.05
N ILE A 226 9.63 -53.53 18.81
CA ILE A 226 9.37 -54.60 17.87
C ILE A 226 10.59 -54.84 17.05
N LYS A 227 11.16 -56.04 17.08
CA LYS A 227 12.30 -56.42 16.23
C LYS A 227 11.91 -56.35 14.77
N SER A 228 12.63 -55.54 13.97
CA SER A 228 12.48 -55.53 12.52
C SER A 228 12.87 -56.92 11.96
N LEU A 229 11.96 -57.52 11.22
CA LEU A 229 12.19 -58.80 10.56
C LEU A 229 12.93 -58.65 9.23
N GLY A 230 13.40 -57.48 8.88
CA GLY A 230 14.09 -57.18 7.62
C GLY A 230 13.15 -56.63 6.51
N ASN A 231 13.77 -56.07 5.49
CA ASN A 231 13.06 -55.62 4.30
C ASN A 231 12.73 -56.84 3.41
N VAL A 232 11.49 -56.99 3.00
CA VAL A 232 11.14 -57.89 1.92
C VAL A 232 11.68 -57.27 0.61
N PRO A 233 12.63 -57.90 -0.09
CA PRO A 233 13.09 -57.38 -1.35
C PRO A 233 11.92 -57.34 -2.38
N GLU A 234 11.83 -56.23 -3.12
CA GLU A 234 10.92 -56.15 -4.25
C GLU A 234 11.22 -57.30 -5.20
N LEU A 235 10.23 -58.16 -5.43
CA LEU A 235 10.30 -59.14 -6.50
C LEU A 235 10.38 -58.33 -7.81
N SER A 236 11.56 -58.31 -8.43
CA SER A 236 11.68 -57.81 -9.78
C SER A 236 10.79 -58.67 -10.66
N ASP A 237 9.74 -58.05 -11.25
CA ASP A 237 9.02 -58.67 -12.34
C ASP A 237 10.02 -59.09 -13.44
N SER A 238 10.42 -60.34 -13.41
CA SER A 238 11.12 -60.93 -14.52
C SER A 238 10.09 -60.96 -15.68
N LYS A 239 10.16 -59.98 -16.57
CA LYS A 239 9.55 -60.07 -17.90
C LYS A 239 10.17 -61.32 -18.54
N GLY A 240 9.39 -62.41 -18.55
CA GLY A 240 9.68 -63.59 -19.34
C GLY A 240 9.78 -63.20 -20.80
N GLU A 241 10.76 -63.75 -21.42
CA GLU A 241 10.95 -63.80 -22.87
C GLU A 241 9.71 -64.33 -23.61
#